data_dbde02890091e2995b9f7f4fdeb7dee8
#
_entry.id   dbde02890091e2995b9f7f4fdeb7dee8
#
_cell.length_a   1.000
_cell.length_b   1.000
_cell.length_c   1.000
_cell.angle_alpha   90.00
_cell.angle_beta   90.00
_cell.angle_gamma   90.00
#
_symmetry.space_group_name_H-M   'P 1'
#
loop_
_entity.id
_entity.type
_entity.pdbx_description
1 polymer ?
#
loop_
_entity_poly.entity_id
_entity_poly.type
_entity_poly.pdbx_seq_one_letter_code
_entity_poly.pdbx_strand_id
1 'polypeptide(L)'
;MLLELAAQRRVLFFGGKGGVGKTTVSAATALALADAGKRVLLVSTDPAHNLGHLFDRKIGPAPVRLAPGLEGLELDPELTVEKHLDEVTAALRRIMPIHLASEIDKHMALSRDAPGMQEAAILERIAEVVEQSTAYDLVIFDTAPSGHTARLMALPEMMSVWTDGLIKRREKADRFSAVLKSLTSDKDTGNKAFGGGPLEIEEDRESRIRRMLNRRKQRFAGLRDVIADHQKTAFVIVLAAERLPVLESIELAGQLGRAGVNVAALV
;
A
#
# COMPACT_ATOMS: atom_id res chain seq x y z
N MET A 1 -8.33 28.53 -5.08
CA MET A 1 -8.77 27.69 -3.92
C MET A 1 -8.35 26.24 -4.08
N LEU A 2 -8.95 25.35 -4.93
CA LEU A 2 -8.49 23.95 -5.06
C LEU A 2 -7.07 23.84 -5.61
N LEU A 3 -6.76 24.56 -6.69
CA LEU A 3 -5.42 24.55 -7.31
C LEU A 3 -4.35 25.14 -6.39
N GLU A 4 -4.66 26.14 -5.60
CA GLU A 4 -3.74 26.72 -4.60
C GLU A 4 -3.46 25.72 -3.48
N LEU A 5 -4.50 25.02 -2.98
CA LEU A 5 -4.33 23.92 -2.02
C LEU A 5 -3.43 22.84 -2.60
N ALA A 6 -3.72 22.40 -3.82
CA ALA A 6 -2.99 21.34 -4.50
C ALA A 6 -1.53 21.75 -4.79
N ALA A 7 -1.29 23.01 -5.14
CA ALA A 7 0.05 23.52 -5.41
C ALA A 7 0.98 23.48 -4.18
N GLN A 8 0.44 23.45 -2.97
CA GLN A 8 1.18 23.44 -1.70
C GLN A 8 1.35 22.03 -1.13
N ARG A 9 0.84 21.00 -1.77
CA ARG A 9 0.87 19.60 -1.28
C ARG A 9 1.78 18.74 -2.13
N ARG A 10 2.24 17.65 -1.52
CA ARG A 10 3.00 16.59 -2.17
C ARG A 10 2.10 15.42 -2.57
N VAL A 11 1.04 15.19 -1.80
CA VAL A 11 0.08 14.10 -2.03
C VAL A 11 -1.34 14.63 -1.87
N LEU A 12 -2.19 14.32 -2.84
CA LEU A 12 -3.62 14.60 -2.78
C LEU A 12 -4.40 13.31 -2.99
N PHE A 13 -5.42 13.13 -2.17
CA PHE A 13 -6.40 12.07 -2.37
C PHE A 13 -7.74 12.69 -2.77
N PHE A 14 -8.34 12.18 -3.82
CA PHE A 14 -9.70 12.51 -4.23
C PHE A 14 -10.61 11.34 -3.89
N GLY A 15 -11.63 11.56 -3.07
CA GLY A 15 -12.62 10.55 -2.69
C GLY A 15 -14.03 11.09 -2.78
N GLY A 16 -15.01 10.23 -2.58
CA GLY A 16 -16.44 10.55 -2.63
C GLY A 16 -17.24 9.40 -3.20
N LYS A 17 -18.57 9.60 -3.32
CA LYS A 17 -19.49 8.61 -3.89
C LYS A 17 -19.16 8.23 -5.34
N GLY A 18 -19.62 7.07 -5.80
CA GLY A 18 -19.57 6.71 -7.21
C GLY A 18 -20.37 7.70 -8.08
N GLY A 19 -19.84 8.07 -9.26
CA GLY A 19 -20.54 8.89 -10.24
C GLY A 19 -20.54 10.41 -10.01
N VAL A 20 -19.89 10.91 -8.95
CA VAL A 20 -19.86 12.37 -8.65
C VAL A 20 -18.77 13.15 -9.42
N GLY A 21 -17.98 12.48 -10.27
CA GLY A 21 -16.96 13.13 -11.08
C GLY A 21 -15.56 13.16 -10.47
N LYS A 22 -15.23 12.27 -9.52
CA LYS A 22 -13.89 12.18 -8.89
C LYS A 22 -12.76 12.18 -9.90
N THR A 23 -12.78 11.23 -10.84
CA THR A 23 -11.77 11.08 -11.87
C THR A 23 -11.63 12.32 -12.74
N THR A 24 -12.73 12.97 -13.08
CA THR A 24 -12.72 14.20 -13.87
C THR A 24 -12.06 15.36 -13.11
N VAL A 25 -12.42 15.54 -11.82
CA VAL A 25 -11.87 16.63 -10.99
C VAL A 25 -10.39 16.38 -10.68
N SER A 26 -10.01 15.14 -10.34
CA SER A 26 -8.61 14.76 -10.07
C SER A 26 -7.74 14.96 -11.31
N ALA A 27 -8.20 14.49 -12.49
CA ALA A 27 -7.49 14.65 -13.76
C ALA A 27 -7.37 16.10 -14.21
N ALA A 28 -8.45 16.89 -14.08
CA ALA A 28 -8.43 18.33 -14.38
C ALA A 28 -7.45 19.08 -13.45
N THR A 29 -7.42 18.74 -12.17
CA THR A 29 -6.47 19.31 -11.20
C THR A 29 -5.03 18.94 -11.57
N ALA A 30 -4.79 17.67 -11.92
CA ALA A 30 -3.48 17.17 -12.34
C ALA A 30 -2.97 17.90 -13.59
N LEU A 31 -3.82 18.03 -14.60
CA LEU A 31 -3.49 18.70 -15.86
C LEU A 31 -3.18 20.19 -15.64
N ALA A 32 -4.03 20.90 -14.89
CA ALA A 32 -3.82 22.31 -14.60
C ALA A 32 -2.50 22.59 -13.86
N LEU A 33 -2.08 21.70 -12.95
CA LEU A 33 -0.82 21.84 -12.24
C LEU A 33 0.38 21.44 -13.10
N ALA A 34 0.22 20.49 -14.01
CA ALA A 34 1.23 20.17 -15.01
C ALA A 34 1.45 21.31 -16.00
N ASP A 35 0.38 21.94 -16.46
CA ASP A 35 0.43 23.16 -17.30
C ASP A 35 1.09 24.32 -16.56
N ALA A 36 0.96 24.40 -15.24
CA ALA A 36 1.66 25.37 -14.39
C ALA A 36 3.15 24.97 -14.12
N GLY A 37 3.68 23.94 -14.79
CA GLY A 37 5.09 23.55 -14.76
C GLY A 37 5.44 22.53 -13.67
N LYS A 38 4.48 21.95 -12.95
CA LYS A 38 4.76 20.87 -12.00
C LYS A 38 4.88 19.51 -12.71
N ARG A 39 5.70 18.63 -12.16
CA ARG A 39 5.71 17.22 -12.53
C ARG A 39 4.69 16.48 -11.67
N VAL A 40 3.62 16.02 -12.29
CA VAL A 40 2.48 15.42 -11.62
C VAL A 40 2.34 13.94 -11.99
N LEU A 41 2.13 13.09 -10.99
CA LEU A 41 1.72 11.71 -11.16
C LEU A 41 0.26 11.56 -10.75
N LEU A 42 -0.59 11.12 -11.66
CA LEU A 42 -1.99 10.80 -11.41
C LEU A 42 -2.17 9.30 -11.31
N VAL A 43 -2.66 8.83 -10.17
CA VAL A 43 -2.81 7.41 -9.85
C VAL A 43 -4.29 7.09 -9.65
N SER A 44 -4.85 6.22 -10.47
CA SER A 44 -6.21 5.71 -10.24
C SER A 44 -6.14 4.38 -9.48
N THR A 45 -6.97 4.26 -8.45
CA THR A 45 -7.22 3.01 -7.72
C THR A 45 -8.64 2.48 -7.96
N ASP A 46 -9.38 3.11 -8.90
CA ASP A 46 -10.73 2.68 -9.28
C ASP A 46 -10.63 1.55 -10.32
N PRO A 47 -11.21 0.38 -10.05
CA PRO A 47 -11.18 -0.76 -10.99
C PRO A 47 -11.91 -0.52 -12.32
N ALA A 48 -12.68 0.56 -12.44
CA ALA A 48 -13.41 0.89 -13.66
C ALA A 48 -12.54 1.45 -14.79
N HIS A 49 -11.21 1.55 -14.61
CA HIS A 49 -10.26 2.05 -15.62
C HIS A 49 -10.64 3.38 -16.28
N ASN A 50 -11.25 4.27 -15.47
CA ASN A 50 -11.82 5.53 -15.94
C ASN A 50 -10.76 6.50 -16.48
N LEU A 51 -9.52 6.39 -16.02
CA LEU A 51 -8.44 7.27 -16.44
C LEU A 51 -8.04 6.98 -17.90
N GLY A 52 -7.94 5.69 -18.26
CA GLY A 52 -7.68 5.26 -19.64
C GLY A 52 -8.75 5.75 -20.61
N HIS A 53 -10.02 5.69 -20.22
CA HIS A 53 -11.12 6.23 -21.01
C HIS A 53 -11.06 7.76 -21.14
N LEU A 54 -10.72 8.47 -20.05
CA LEU A 54 -10.67 9.93 -20.04
C LEU A 54 -9.57 10.49 -20.95
N PHE A 55 -8.42 9.82 -21.02
CA PHE A 55 -7.28 10.26 -21.83
C PHE A 55 -7.16 9.55 -23.18
N ASP A 56 -8.14 8.68 -23.53
CA ASP A 56 -8.14 7.84 -24.73
C ASP A 56 -6.79 7.11 -24.94
N ARG A 57 -6.31 6.50 -23.85
CA ARG A 57 -5.03 5.78 -23.81
C ARG A 57 -5.14 4.51 -22.97
N LYS A 58 -4.34 3.50 -23.36
CA LYS A 58 -4.15 2.34 -22.51
C LYS A 58 -3.19 2.72 -21.38
N ILE A 59 -3.69 2.73 -20.15
CA ILE A 59 -2.93 2.98 -18.92
C ILE A 59 -2.87 1.66 -18.14
N GLY A 60 -1.75 1.40 -17.50
CA GLY A 60 -1.52 0.20 -16.70
C GLY A 60 -0.79 0.53 -15.40
N PRO A 61 -0.20 -0.47 -14.74
CA PRO A 61 0.43 -0.31 -13.42
C PRO A 61 1.79 0.42 -13.45
N ALA A 62 2.29 0.78 -14.63
CA ALA A 62 3.49 1.60 -14.80
C ALA A 62 3.10 3.00 -15.28
N PRO A 63 3.85 4.06 -14.88
CA PRO A 63 3.58 5.41 -15.33
C PRO A 63 3.65 5.55 -16.85
N VAL A 64 2.64 6.18 -17.42
CA VAL A 64 2.53 6.50 -18.85
C VAL A 64 2.32 8.01 -18.99
N ARG A 65 3.01 8.64 -19.94
CA ARG A 65 2.87 10.08 -20.19
C ARG A 65 1.48 10.39 -20.75
N LEU A 66 0.71 11.22 -20.05
CA LEU A 66 -0.63 11.67 -20.45
C LEU A 66 -0.58 13.03 -21.14
N ALA A 67 0.22 13.97 -20.60
CA ALA A 67 0.46 15.29 -21.13
C ALA A 67 1.89 15.77 -20.78
N PRO A 68 2.36 16.91 -21.27
CA PRO A 68 3.59 17.52 -20.79
C PRO A 68 3.53 17.74 -19.27
N GLY A 69 4.51 17.21 -18.51
CA GLY A 69 4.52 17.31 -17.05
C GLY A 69 3.54 16.39 -16.32
N LEU A 70 2.70 15.63 -17.01
CA LEU A 70 1.71 14.72 -16.41
C LEU A 70 1.95 13.28 -16.85
N GLU A 71 2.14 12.40 -15.87
CA GLU A 71 2.11 10.95 -16.05
C GLU A 71 0.93 10.35 -15.26
N GLY A 72 0.43 9.21 -15.74
CA GLY A 72 -0.67 8.49 -15.08
C GLY A 72 -0.40 7.00 -15.01
N LEU A 73 -0.95 6.37 -13.99
CA LEU A 73 -1.01 4.91 -13.86
C LEU A 73 -2.35 4.47 -13.26
N GLU A 74 -2.76 3.25 -13.57
CA GLU A 74 -3.94 2.61 -13.00
C GLU A 74 -3.54 1.37 -12.21
N LEU A 75 -4.08 1.26 -11.01
CA LEU A 75 -3.90 0.10 -10.14
C LEU A 75 -5.14 -0.77 -10.27
N ASP A 76 -5.00 -1.87 -11.01
CA ASP A 76 -6.01 -2.93 -11.07
C ASP A 76 -5.93 -3.75 -9.77
N PRO A 77 -7.02 -3.83 -8.97
CA PRO A 77 -7.01 -4.56 -7.70
C PRO A 77 -6.70 -6.05 -7.88
N GLU A 78 -7.23 -6.70 -8.91
CA GLU A 78 -7.03 -8.14 -9.14
C GLU A 78 -5.58 -8.44 -9.53
N LEU A 79 -5.04 -7.71 -10.50
CA LEU A 79 -3.63 -7.83 -10.89
C LEU A 79 -2.68 -7.47 -9.76
N THR A 80 -3.07 -6.50 -8.92
CA THR A 80 -2.27 -6.08 -7.76
C THR A 80 -2.22 -7.19 -6.71
N VAL A 81 -3.35 -7.87 -6.44
CA VAL A 81 -3.42 -9.04 -5.55
C VAL A 81 -2.59 -10.18 -6.11
N GLU A 82 -2.72 -10.50 -7.40
CA GLU A 82 -1.94 -11.57 -8.04
C GLU A 82 -0.45 -11.33 -7.87
N LYS A 83 0.02 -10.16 -8.26
CA LYS A 83 1.44 -9.78 -8.11
C LYS A 83 1.90 -9.86 -6.66
N HIS A 84 1.08 -9.35 -5.72
CA HIS A 84 1.38 -9.42 -4.30
C HIS A 84 1.52 -10.86 -3.80
N LEU A 85 0.60 -11.74 -4.16
CA LEU A 85 0.64 -13.16 -3.78
C LEU A 85 1.82 -13.89 -4.43
N ASP A 86 2.16 -13.58 -5.68
CA ASP A 86 3.32 -14.15 -6.37
C ASP A 86 4.62 -13.75 -5.67
N GLU A 87 4.78 -12.48 -5.29
CA GLU A 87 5.95 -12.00 -4.56
C GLU A 87 6.07 -12.66 -3.18
N VAL A 88 4.96 -12.80 -2.45
CA VAL A 88 4.91 -13.50 -1.14
C VAL A 88 5.23 -14.98 -1.33
N THR A 89 4.63 -15.64 -2.33
CA THR A 89 4.87 -17.05 -2.64
C THR A 89 6.35 -17.28 -2.98
N ALA A 90 6.93 -16.46 -3.84
CA ALA A 90 8.33 -16.55 -4.21
C ALA A 90 9.26 -16.34 -3.00
N ALA A 91 8.91 -15.39 -2.12
CA ALA A 91 9.65 -15.17 -0.88
C ALA A 91 9.56 -16.38 0.07
N LEU A 92 8.36 -16.94 0.26
CA LEU A 92 8.14 -18.11 1.10
C LEU A 92 8.86 -19.35 0.54
N ARG A 93 8.78 -19.60 -0.77
CA ARG A 93 9.50 -20.74 -1.40
C ARG A 93 11.02 -20.68 -1.25
N ARG A 94 11.59 -19.47 -1.17
CA ARG A 94 13.04 -19.28 -0.92
C ARG A 94 13.43 -19.57 0.54
N ILE A 95 12.48 -19.45 1.45
CA ILE A 95 12.70 -19.50 2.90
C ILE A 95 12.28 -20.86 3.47
N MET A 96 11.22 -21.48 2.91
CA MET A 96 10.63 -22.71 3.41
C MET A 96 11.25 -23.95 2.75
N PRO A 97 11.27 -25.11 3.43
CA PRO A 97 11.71 -26.38 2.85
C PRO A 97 10.85 -26.77 1.63
N ILE A 98 11.46 -27.42 0.64
CA ILE A 98 10.82 -27.80 -0.63
C ILE A 98 9.56 -28.65 -0.43
N HIS A 99 9.51 -29.51 0.59
CA HIS A 99 8.35 -30.35 0.86
C HIS A 99 7.09 -29.58 1.28
N LEU A 100 7.22 -28.30 1.70
CA LEU A 100 6.09 -27.43 2.05
C LEU A 100 5.57 -26.59 0.85
N ALA A 101 6.17 -26.73 -0.33
CA ALA A 101 5.79 -25.92 -1.50
C ALA A 101 4.29 -26.07 -1.85
N SER A 102 3.75 -27.30 -1.81
CA SER A 102 2.33 -27.57 -2.08
C SER A 102 1.39 -26.93 -1.05
N GLU A 103 1.80 -26.86 0.22
CA GLU A 103 1.00 -26.22 1.27
C GLU A 103 1.03 -24.70 1.13
N ILE A 104 2.17 -24.13 0.77
CA ILE A 104 2.29 -22.70 0.45
C ILE A 104 1.33 -22.33 -0.67
N ASP A 105 1.32 -23.09 -1.77
CA ASP A 105 0.46 -22.81 -2.92
C ASP A 105 -1.03 -22.89 -2.56
N LYS A 106 -1.43 -23.87 -1.76
CA LYS A 106 -2.81 -23.97 -1.26
C LYS A 106 -3.19 -22.79 -0.37
N HIS A 107 -2.31 -22.39 0.54
CA HIS A 107 -2.56 -21.23 1.39
C HIS A 107 -2.64 -19.93 0.61
N MET A 108 -1.79 -19.74 -0.40
CA MET A 108 -1.84 -18.54 -1.25
C MET A 108 -3.10 -18.50 -2.10
N ALA A 109 -3.54 -19.64 -2.64
CA ALA A 109 -4.81 -19.72 -3.36
C ALA A 109 -6.01 -19.33 -2.49
N LEU A 110 -6.06 -19.80 -1.23
CA LEU A 110 -7.11 -19.41 -0.29
C LEU A 110 -7.02 -17.95 0.16
N SER A 111 -5.82 -17.37 0.17
CA SER A 111 -5.61 -15.98 0.55
C SER A 111 -6.08 -15.00 -0.52
N ARG A 112 -6.16 -15.43 -1.79
CA ARG A 112 -6.60 -14.57 -2.92
C ARG A 112 -7.97 -13.97 -2.68
N ASP A 113 -8.92 -14.77 -2.21
CA ASP A 113 -10.32 -14.38 -2.01
C ASP A 113 -10.60 -13.97 -0.54
N ALA A 114 -9.54 -13.85 0.26
CA ALA A 114 -9.71 -13.46 1.67
C ALA A 114 -10.19 -12.01 1.79
N PRO A 115 -11.17 -11.73 2.66
CA PRO A 115 -11.63 -10.37 2.90
C PRO A 115 -10.49 -9.45 3.32
N GLY A 116 -10.39 -8.29 2.67
CA GLY A 116 -9.34 -7.31 2.93
C GLY A 116 -8.04 -7.51 2.14
N MET A 117 -7.90 -8.58 1.35
CA MET A 117 -6.69 -8.83 0.56
C MET A 117 -6.50 -7.77 -0.53
N GLN A 118 -7.57 -7.39 -1.21
CA GLN A 118 -7.52 -6.34 -2.23
C GLN A 118 -7.09 -5.01 -1.64
N GLU A 119 -7.69 -4.61 -0.53
CA GLU A 119 -7.35 -3.38 0.18
C GLU A 119 -5.90 -3.39 0.65
N ALA A 120 -5.42 -4.51 1.19
CA ALA A 120 -4.03 -4.64 1.63
C ALA A 120 -3.04 -4.54 0.48
N ALA A 121 -3.32 -5.19 -0.66
CA ALA A 121 -2.48 -5.14 -1.85
C ALA A 121 -2.44 -3.74 -2.48
N ILE A 122 -3.60 -3.08 -2.60
CA ILE A 122 -3.68 -1.69 -3.08
C ILE A 122 -2.94 -0.75 -2.15
N LEU A 123 -3.09 -0.90 -0.82
CA LEU A 123 -2.38 -0.09 0.15
C LEU A 123 -0.86 -0.23 0.02
N GLU A 124 -0.37 -1.46 -0.14
CA GLU A 124 1.07 -1.70 -0.34
C GLU A 124 1.57 -1.02 -1.62
N ARG A 125 0.77 -1.06 -2.69
CA ARG A 125 1.10 -0.39 -3.94
C ARG A 125 1.06 1.14 -3.83
N ILE A 126 0.10 1.70 -3.10
CA ILE A 126 0.07 3.14 -2.79
C ILE A 126 1.33 3.55 -2.02
N ALA A 127 1.72 2.75 -1.01
CA ALA A 127 2.92 3.00 -0.23
C ALA A 127 4.19 2.96 -1.10
N GLU A 128 4.28 2.03 -2.04
CA GLU A 128 5.38 1.98 -3.03
C GLU A 128 5.41 3.20 -3.94
N VAL A 129 4.26 3.61 -4.47
CA VAL A 129 4.15 4.80 -5.31
C VAL A 129 4.60 6.04 -4.55
N VAL A 130 4.15 6.22 -3.31
CA VAL A 130 4.55 7.35 -2.45
C VAL A 130 6.05 7.31 -2.17
N GLU A 131 6.62 6.14 -1.84
CA GLU A 131 8.06 5.97 -1.59
C GLU A 131 8.91 6.31 -2.82
N GLN A 132 8.45 5.90 -4.03
CA GLN A 132 9.16 6.09 -5.29
C GLN A 132 8.88 7.42 -5.97
N SER A 133 7.96 8.23 -5.46
CA SER A 133 7.48 9.46 -6.09
C SER A 133 8.41 10.67 -5.99
N THR A 134 9.67 10.48 -5.64
CA THR A 134 10.65 11.58 -5.46
C THR A 134 10.90 12.40 -6.73
N ALA A 135 10.65 11.82 -7.90
CA ALA A 135 10.78 12.50 -9.20
C ALA A 135 9.62 13.47 -9.48
N TYR A 136 8.49 13.37 -8.77
CA TYR A 136 7.30 14.20 -8.98
C TYR A 136 7.20 15.28 -7.90
N ASP A 137 6.63 16.42 -8.28
CA ASP A 137 6.35 17.52 -7.36
C ASP A 137 5.02 17.29 -6.63
N LEU A 138 4.10 16.53 -7.25
CA LEU A 138 2.79 16.18 -6.71
C LEU A 138 2.35 14.79 -7.18
N VAL A 139 1.79 14.01 -6.27
CA VAL A 139 1.07 12.76 -6.57
C VAL A 139 -0.40 12.94 -6.24
N ILE A 140 -1.27 12.65 -7.18
CA ILE A 140 -2.73 12.69 -7.02
C ILE A 140 -3.28 11.27 -7.09
N PHE A 141 -4.01 10.86 -6.06
CA PHE A 141 -4.73 9.60 -6.03
C PHE A 141 -6.22 9.83 -6.30
N ASP A 142 -6.71 9.30 -7.41
CA ASP A 142 -8.14 9.14 -7.70
C ASP A 142 -8.60 7.82 -7.07
N THR A 143 -9.39 7.90 -6.00
CA THR A 143 -9.72 6.71 -5.22
C THR A 143 -11.06 6.10 -5.63
N ALA A 144 -11.18 4.79 -5.43
CA ALA A 144 -12.43 4.05 -5.54
C ALA A 144 -13.55 4.64 -4.65
N PRO A 145 -14.82 4.30 -4.83
CA PRO A 145 -15.96 4.86 -4.07
C PRO A 145 -15.80 4.76 -2.55
N SER A 146 -16.41 5.70 -1.83
CA SER A 146 -16.19 6.10 -0.43
C SER A 146 -16.01 4.99 0.63
N GLY A 147 -16.76 3.89 0.52
CA GLY A 147 -16.70 2.81 1.52
C GLY A 147 -15.34 2.09 1.59
N HIS A 148 -14.67 1.96 0.46
CA HIS A 148 -13.31 1.36 0.39
C HIS A 148 -12.23 2.38 0.76
N THR A 149 -12.41 3.65 0.41
CA THR A 149 -11.42 4.71 0.64
C THR A 149 -11.16 4.96 2.12
N ALA A 150 -12.21 5.09 2.94
CA ALA A 150 -12.05 5.32 4.38
C ALA A 150 -11.35 4.14 5.06
N ARG A 151 -11.71 2.91 4.67
CA ARG A 151 -11.08 1.69 5.16
C ARG A 151 -9.61 1.62 4.74
N LEU A 152 -9.31 1.94 3.48
CA LEU A 152 -7.96 1.99 2.95
C LEU A 152 -7.08 2.98 3.74
N MET A 153 -7.59 4.16 4.08
CA MET A 153 -6.84 5.18 4.82
C MET A 153 -6.57 4.80 6.29
N ALA A 154 -7.41 3.96 6.90
CA ALA A 154 -7.20 3.45 8.26
C ALA A 154 -6.26 2.22 8.32
N LEU A 155 -6.05 1.52 7.19
CA LEU A 155 -5.23 0.30 7.14
C LEU A 155 -3.75 0.49 7.51
N PRO A 156 -3.05 1.59 7.17
CA PRO A 156 -1.63 1.73 7.47
C PRO A 156 -1.31 1.57 8.96
N GLU A 157 -2.17 2.10 9.84
CA GLU A 157 -2.02 1.96 11.28
C GLU A 157 -2.23 0.50 11.72
N MET A 158 -3.29 -0.14 11.24
CA MET A 158 -3.60 -1.55 11.55
C MET A 158 -2.49 -2.48 11.06
N MET A 159 -1.98 -2.29 9.84
CA MET A 159 -0.91 -3.11 9.25
C MET A 159 0.42 -2.93 9.99
N SER A 160 0.71 -1.74 10.47
CA SER A 160 1.89 -1.47 11.30
C SER A 160 1.82 -2.24 12.61
N VAL A 161 0.69 -2.16 13.34
CA VAL A 161 0.46 -2.89 14.60
C VAL A 161 0.51 -4.41 14.38
N TRP A 162 -0.09 -4.90 13.30
CA TRP A 162 -0.08 -6.33 12.97
C TRP A 162 1.33 -6.84 12.67
N THR A 163 2.10 -6.09 11.87
CA THR A 163 3.49 -6.43 11.55
C THR A 163 4.37 -6.43 12.79
N ASP A 164 4.19 -5.46 13.70
CA ASP A 164 4.85 -5.43 15.00
C ASP A 164 4.53 -6.67 15.84
N GLY A 165 3.26 -7.08 15.83
CA GLY A 165 2.82 -8.31 16.50
C GLY A 165 3.52 -9.56 15.96
N LEU A 166 3.68 -9.66 14.64
CA LEU A 166 4.40 -10.77 14.01
C LEU A 166 5.89 -10.77 14.38
N ILE A 167 6.56 -9.61 14.32
CA ILE A 167 7.97 -9.49 14.69
C ILE A 167 8.18 -9.89 16.15
N LYS A 168 7.36 -9.39 17.09
CA LYS A 168 7.44 -9.72 18.51
C LYS A 168 7.19 -11.20 18.81
N ARG A 169 6.23 -11.83 18.11
CA ARG A 169 5.98 -13.28 18.25
C ARG A 169 7.19 -14.09 17.78
N ARG A 170 7.78 -13.68 16.67
CA ARG A 170 8.96 -14.32 16.13
C ARG A 170 10.15 -14.20 17.08
N GLU A 171 10.44 -13.01 17.59
CA GLU A 171 11.50 -12.78 18.57
C GLU A 171 11.34 -13.64 19.83
N LYS A 172 10.09 -13.86 20.29
CA LYS A 172 9.84 -14.78 21.42
C LYS A 172 10.15 -16.22 21.05
N ALA A 173 9.77 -16.68 19.85
CA ALA A 173 10.07 -18.02 19.36
C ALA A 173 11.57 -18.24 19.22
N ASP A 174 12.30 -17.27 18.68
CA ASP A 174 13.74 -17.31 18.49
C ASP A 174 14.48 -17.39 19.86
N ARG A 175 14.05 -16.57 20.85
CA ARG A 175 14.59 -16.64 22.23
C ARG A 175 14.31 -18.00 22.88
N PHE A 176 13.12 -18.54 22.72
CA PHE A 176 12.77 -19.84 23.25
C PHE A 176 13.60 -20.97 22.63
N SER A 177 13.80 -20.91 21.30
CA SER A 177 14.66 -21.84 20.56
C SER A 177 16.12 -21.75 21.03
N ALA A 178 16.65 -20.54 21.23
CA ALA A 178 18.00 -20.32 21.74
C ALA A 178 18.19 -20.91 23.16
N VAL A 179 17.22 -20.72 24.05
CA VAL A 179 17.23 -21.31 25.40
C VAL A 179 17.17 -22.83 25.36
N LEU A 180 16.32 -23.41 24.51
CA LEU A 180 16.27 -24.87 24.31
C LEU A 180 17.61 -25.41 23.77
N LYS A 181 18.21 -24.75 22.78
CA LYS A 181 19.53 -25.13 22.24
C LYS A 181 20.63 -25.06 23.32
N SER A 182 20.61 -24.05 24.21
CA SER A 182 21.59 -23.97 25.30
C SER A 182 21.39 -25.08 26.34
N LEU A 183 20.17 -25.52 26.59
CA LEU A 183 19.88 -26.64 27.51
C LEU A 183 20.21 -28.03 26.92
N THR A 184 20.17 -28.16 25.59
CA THR A 184 20.46 -29.41 24.90
C THR A 184 21.93 -29.53 24.50
N SER A 185 22.69 -28.44 24.48
CA SER A 185 24.12 -28.42 24.10
C SER A 185 25.04 -29.03 25.13
N ASP A 186 24.57 -29.36 26.31
CA ASP A 186 25.42 -29.97 27.39
C ASP A 186 25.58 -31.49 27.29
N LYS A 187 25.08 -32.12 26.19
CA LYS A 187 25.15 -33.58 26.02
C LYS A 187 25.81 -34.11 24.75
N ASP A 188 26.39 -33.27 23.88
CA ASP A 188 27.08 -33.82 22.68
C ASP A 188 28.32 -33.03 22.32
N THR A 189 29.41 -33.35 23.04
CA THR A 189 30.79 -33.00 22.68
C THR A 189 31.34 -34.00 21.69
N GLY A 190 30.88 -33.99 20.44
CA GLY A 190 31.43 -34.95 19.48
C GLY A 190 30.85 -34.90 18.08
N ASN A 191 30.86 -33.76 17.42
CA ASN A 191 30.90 -33.73 15.94
C ASN A 191 31.14 -32.32 15.38
N LYS A 192 32.32 -31.78 15.57
CA LYS A 192 32.79 -30.60 14.84
C LYS A 192 33.83 -31.02 13.81
N ALA A 193 33.38 -31.56 12.70
CA ALA A 193 34.17 -31.62 11.48
C ALA A 193 33.26 -31.83 10.28
N PHE A 194 33.32 -30.91 9.33
CA PHE A 194 32.75 -30.89 8.00
C PHE A 194 31.49 -30.04 7.77
N GLY A 195 31.76 -28.85 7.20
CA GLY A 195 30.95 -28.21 6.18
C GLY A 195 29.63 -27.55 6.66
N GLY A 196 29.45 -26.29 6.35
CA GLY A 196 28.26 -25.45 6.59
C GLY A 196 26.96 -26.22 6.87
N GLY A 197 26.67 -26.40 8.16
CA GLY A 197 25.56 -27.23 8.60
C GLY A 197 24.20 -26.54 8.51
N PRO A 198 23.09 -27.25 8.78
CA PRO A 198 21.70 -26.72 8.76
C PRO A 198 21.52 -25.43 9.54
N LEU A 199 22.37 -25.09 10.49
CA LEU A 199 22.33 -23.92 11.37
C LEU A 199 22.63 -22.60 10.62
N GLU A 200 23.63 -22.57 9.73
CA GLU A 200 23.95 -21.35 8.95
C GLU A 200 22.88 -21.03 7.93
N ILE A 201 22.24 -22.04 7.35
CA ILE A 201 21.12 -21.89 6.41
C ILE A 201 19.88 -21.38 7.16
N GLU A 202 19.66 -21.80 8.39
CA GLU A 202 18.54 -21.40 9.22
C GLU A 202 18.69 -19.94 9.70
N GLU A 203 19.89 -19.53 10.13
CA GLU A 203 20.19 -18.14 10.51
C GLU A 203 20.08 -17.17 9.32
N ASP A 204 20.48 -17.55 8.12
CA ASP A 204 20.31 -16.74 6.92
C ASP A 204 18.82 -16.62 6.52
N ARG A 205 18.03 -17.68 6.67
CA ARG A 205 16.57 -17.66 6.49
C ARG A 205 15.89 -16.72 7.47
N GLU A 206 16.19 -16.82 8.74
CA GLU A 206 15.61 -15.98 9.79
C GLU A 206 15.91 -14.49 9.55
N SER A 207 17.14 -14.18 9.20
CA SER A 207 17.56 -12.83 8.89
C SER A 207 16.85 -12.24 7.66
N ARG A 208 16.53 -13.07 6.66
CA ARG A 208 15.78 -12.65 5.45
C ARG A 208 14.33 -12.35 5.78
N ILE A 209 13.64 -13.20 6.56
CA ILE A 209 12.26 -12.95 7.00
C ILE A 209 12.20 -11.66 7.81
N ARG A 210 13.09 -11.47 8.76
CA ARG A 210 13.16 -10.28 9.60
C ARG A 210 13.35 -9.01 8.75
N ARG A 211 14.26 -9.05 7.77
CA ARG A 211 14.49 -7.94 6.83
C ARG A 211 13.25 -7.62 6.00
N MET A 212 12.55 -8.65 5.50
CA MET A 212 11.31 -8.48 4.74
C MET A 212 10.20 -7.83 5.59
N LEU A 213 9.96 -8.34 6.80
CA LEU A 213 8.95 -7.79 7.72
C LEU A 213 9.29 -6.36 8.14
N ASN A 214 10.56 -6.06 8.45
CA ASN A 214 11.01 -4.73 8.81
C ASN A 214 10.85 -3.74 7.65
N ARG A 215 11.19 -4.12 6.43
CA ARG A 215 10.97 -3.29 5.23
C ARG A 215 9.50 -2.97 5.05
N ARG A 216 8.63 -3.96 5.19
CA ARG A 216 7.18 -3.79 5.08
C ARG A 216 6.63 -2.86 6.17
N LYS A 217 7.08 -3.06 7.41
CA LYS A 217 6.75 -2.17 8.53
C LYS A 217 7.17 -0.73 8.26
N GLN A 218 8.41 -0.50 7.81
CA GLN A 218 8.93 0.83 7.48
C GLN A 218 8.11 1.50 6.38
N ARG A 219 7.72 0.75 5.35
CA ARG A 219 6.89 1.25 4.25
C ARG A 219 5.51 1.71 4.73
N PHE A 220 4.82 0.91 5.54
CA PHE A 220 3.52 1.29 6.09
C PHE A 220 3.62 2.44 7.10
N ALA A 221 4.66 2.45 7.93
CA ALA A 221 4.92 3.57 8.83
C ALA A 221 5.17 4.87 8.05
N GLY A 222 5.99 4.82 7.00
CA GLY A 222 6.24 5.96 6.10
C GLY A 222 4.97 6.46 5.43
N LEU A 223 4.11 5.57 4.92
CA LEU A 223 2.83 5.96 4.34
C LEU A 223 1.91 6.64 5.38
N ARG A 224 1.81 6.05 6.59
CA ARG A 224 1.03 6.64 7.68
C ARG A 224 1.52 8.06 8.01
N ASP A 225 2.84 8.23 8.14
CA ASP A 225 3.43 9.53 8.46
C ASP A 225 3.19 10.56 7.35
N VAL A 226 3.21 10.14 6.08
CA VAL A 226 2.85 11.01 4.95
C VAL A 226 1.37 11.38 4.98
N ILE A 227 0.45 10.43 5.23
CA ILE A 227 -1.00 10.69 5.30
C ILE A 227 -1.33 11.62 6.48
N ALA A 228 -0.68 11.45 7.62
CA ALA A 228 -0.88 12.27 8.81
C ALA A 228 -0.24 13.67 8.73
N ASP A 229 0.68 13.89 7.81
CA ASP A 229 1.31 15.20 7.60
C ASP A 229 0.37 16.14 6.82
N HIS A 230 -0.41 16.95 7.54
CA HIS A 230 -1.40 17.88 6.96
C HIS A 230 -0.77 18.98 6.08
N GLN A 231 0.53 19.19 6.15
CA GLN A 231 1.22 20.12 5.26
C GLN A 231 1.60 19.48 3.94
N LYS A 232 1.87 18.19 3.93
CA LYS A 232 2.24 17.44 2.71
C LYS A 232 1.04 16.78 2.05
N THR A 233 0.06 16.34 2.83
CA THR A 233 -1.08 15.56 2.33
C THR A 233 -2.38 16.27 2.61
N ALA A 234 -3.31 16.19 1.64
CA ALA A 234 -4.68 16.63 1.82
C ALA A 234 -5.65 15.65 1.15
N PHE A 235 -6.84 15.54 1.71
CA PHE A 235 -7.94 14.80 1.14
C PHE A 235 -9.01 15.77 0.63
N VAL A 236 -9.46 15.57 -0.60
CA VAL A 236 -10.53 16.33 -1.26
C VAL A 236 -11.72 15.40 -1.45
N ILE A 237 -12.88 15.79 -0.92
CA ILE A 237 -14.11 15.06 -1.14
C ILE A 237 -14.84 15.69 -2.31
N VAL A 238 -15.08 14.91 -3.36
CA VAL A 238 -15.91 15.31 -4.51
C VAL A 238 -17.33 14.81 -4.27
N LEU A 239 -18.30 15.71 -4.39
CA LEU A 239 -19.70 15.41 -4.14
C LEU A 239 -20.63 16.12 -5.13
N ALA A 240 -21.77 15.51 -5.42
CA ALA A 240 -22.88 16.20 -6.07
C ALA A 240 -23.76 16.85 -5.00
N ALA A 241 -24.36 18.02 -5.32
CA ALA A 241 -25.26 18.75 -4.41
C ALA A 241 -26.63 18.06 -4.30
N GLU A 242 -26.63 16.77 -3.99
CA GLU A 242 -27.79 15.91 -3.79
C GLU A 242 -27.78 15.33 -2.37
N ARG A 243 -28.98 15.01 -1.86
CA ARG A 243 -29.13 14.56 -0.47
C ARG A 243 -28.26 13.36 -0.10
N LEU A 244 -28.25 12.31 -0.91
CA LEU A 244 -27.48 11.08 -0.59
C LEU A 244 -25.96 11.29 -0.70
N PRO A 245 -25.41 11.87 -1.78
CA PRO A 245 -23.99 12.19 -1.83
C PRO A 245 -23.51 13.09 -0.69
N VAL A 246 -24.30 14.07 -0.27
CA VAL A 246 -23.96 14.95 0.87
C VAL A 246 -23.89 14.15 2.18
N LEU A 247 -24.89 13.30 2.49
CA LEU A 247 -24.89 12.49 3.70
C LEU A 247 -23.73 11.51 3.74
N GLU A 248 -23.45 10.83 2.63
CA GLU A 248 -22.29 9.93 2.52
C GLU A 248 -20.95 10.68 2.65
N SER A 249 -20.87 11.91 2.15
CA SER A 249 -19.67 12.75 2.28
C SER A 249 -19.43 13.20 3.72
N ILE A 250 -20.50 13.48 4.48
CA ILE A 250 -20.41 13.79 5.92
C ILE A 250 -19.89 12.57 6.70
N GLU A 251 -20.42 11.40 6.38
CA GLU A 251 -19.96 10.15 7.02
C GLU A 251 -18.50 9.86 6.69
N LEU A 252 -18.12 9.97 5.40
CA LEU A 252 -16.75 9.80 4.93
C LEU A 252 -15.79 10.77 5.63
N ALA A 253 -16.15 12.06 5.72
CA ALA A 253 -15.34 13.06 6.41
C ALA A 253 -15.14 12.71 7.89
N GLY A 254 -16.18 12.21 8.56
CA GLY A 254 -16.09 11.74 9.94
C GLY A 254 -15.19 10.51 10.09
N GLN A 255 -15.24 9.57 9.15
CA GLN A 255 -14.37 8.37 9.15
C GLN A 255 -12.90 8.75 8.91
N LEU A 256 -12.63 9.62 7.92
CA LEU A 256 -11.29 10.12 7.62
C LEU A 256 -10.70 10.90 8.79
N GLY A 257 -11.50 11.76 9.44
CA GLY A 257 -11.06 12.50 10.63
C GLY A 257 -10.65 11.57 11.79
N ARG A 258 -11.40 10.47 12.01
CA ARG A 258 -11.01 9.45 13.01
C ARG A 258 -9.72 8.71 12.65
N ALA A 259 -9.42 8.58 11.36
CA ALA A 259 -8.17 8.01 10.87
C ALA A 259 -7.00 9.03 10.80
N GLY A 260 -7.19 10.25 11.31
CA GLY A 260 -6.14 11.29 11.29
C GLY A 260 -5.88 11.91 9.92
N VAL A 261 -6.79 11.72 8.95
CA VAL A 261 -6.65 12.23 7.59
C VAL A 261 -7.23 13.65 7.51
N ASN A 262 -6.48 14.57 6.93
CA ASN A 262 -6.89 15.95 6.73
C ASN A 262 -7.84 16.12 5.53
N VAL A 263 -9.13 16.25 5.78
CA VAL A 263 -10.12 16.65 4.76
C VAL A 263 -10.05 18.16 4.59
N ALA A 264 -9.37 18.61 3.53
CA ALA A 264 -9.02 20.00 3.32
C ALA A 264 -9.97 20.76 2.40
N ALA A 265 -10.75 20.06 1.57
CA ALA A 265 -11.71 20.68 0.66
C ALA A 265 -12.88 19.75 0.32
N LEU A 266 -14.01 20.37 -0.02
CA LEU A 266 -15.17 19.80 -0.68
C LEU A 266 -15.33 20.45 -2.06
N VAL A 267 -15.60 19.66 -3.09
CA VAL A 267 -15.72 20.11 -4.49
C VAL A 267 -16.95 19.50 -5.14
#